data_1fe876be25e7469815f2dfee34af5a9e
#
_entry.id   1fe876be25e7469815f2dfee34af5a9e
#
_cell.length_a   1.000
_cell.length_b   1.000
_cell.length_c   1.000
_cell.angle_alpha   90.00
_cell.angle_beta   90.00
_cell.angle_gamma   90.00
#
_symmetry.space_group_name_H-M   'P 1'
#
loop_
_entity.id
_entity.type
_entity.pdbx_description
1 polymer ?
#
loop_
_entity_poly.entity_id
_entity_poly.type
_entity_poly.pdbx_seq_one_letter_code
_entity_poly.pdbx_strand_id
1 'polypeptide(L)'
;LATSIIYKSTLLYELVMVALYGRHYASRYRAIADLIPARASVVDLCCGPALLFSRHLRGKNVRYTGLDVNAGFVEGLIRAGGAGQVCDLRKDEPLPPADYVMMQASLYHFLPDALPIVGRMIAAARRQVIIAEPVRNLTTSGSPLLAKLGRVLTNPGMGEQSHRFTEESLDELLSVYGSQVEKSFLIAGGREKVYVINAVG
;
A
#
# COMPACT_ATOMS: atom_id res chain seq x y z
N LEU A 1 -4.31 1.76 22.45
CA LEU A 1 -3.90 0.54 21.72
C LEU A 1 -2.41 0.68 21.38
N ALA A 2 -1.59 -0.29 21.79
CA ALA A 2 -0.13 -0.20 21.61
C ALA A 2 0.22 -0.47 20.12
N THR A 3 0.73 0.56 19.45
CA THR A 3 1.34 0.41 18.12
C THR A 3 2.50 -0.58 18.21
N SER A 4 2.59 -1.56 17.33
CA SER A 4 3.69 -2.52 17.29
C SER A 4 5.04 -1.79 17.23
N ILE A 5 6.04 -2.28 17.97
CA ILE A 5 7.40 -1.72 18.03
C ILE A 5 8.02 -1.56 16.63
N ILE A 6 7.60 -2.37 15.67
CA ILE A 6 8.06 -2.34 14.27
C ILE A 6 7.74 -1.01 13.58
N TYR A 7 6.57 -0.44 13.87
CA TYR A 7 6.19 0.86 13.32
C TYR A 7 6.89 2.05 14.00
N LYS A 8 7.71 1.79 15.03
CA LYS A 8 8.53 2.82 15.69
C LYS A 8 9.91 3.00 15.04
N SER A 9 10.34 2.08 14.17
CA SER A 9 11.65 2.12 13.52
C SER A 9 11.57 1.61 12.08
N THR A 10 11.90 2.48 11.12
CA THR A 10 12.00 2.12 9.69
C THR A 10 12.94 0.95 9.47
N LEU A 11 14.07 0.89 10.20
CA LEU A 11 15.04 -0.20 10.09
C LEU A 11 14.45 -1.54 10.51
N LEU A 12 13.71 -1.58 11.63
CA LEU A 12 13.09 -2.80 12.12
C LEU A 12 11.97 -3.25 11.16
N TYR A 13 11.17 -2.31 10.65
CA TYR A 13 10.19 -2.58 9.62
C TYR A 13 10.83 -3.23 8.40
N GLU A 14 11.93 -2.68 7.89
CA GLU A 14 12.64 -3.22 6.72
C GLU A 14 13.21 -4.62 6.96
N LEU A 15 13.85 -4.86 8.10
CA LEU A 15 14.39 -6.18 8.44
C LEU A 15 13.29 -7.25 8.42
N VAL A 16 12.15 -6.94 9.00
CA VAL A 16 10.99 -7.84 8.99
C VAL A 16 10.50 -8.07 7.58
N MET A 17 10.34 -7.00 6.78
CA MET A 17 9.85 -7.11 5.41
C MET A 17 10.83 -7.87 4.50
N VAL A 18 12.15 -7.68 4.68
CA VAL A 18 13.18 -8.47 3.98
C VAL A 18 13.09 -9.94 4.36
N ALA A 19 12.92 -10.24 5.66
CA ALA A 19 12.75 -11.63 6.10
C ALA A 19 11.48 -12.28 5.53
N LEU A 20 10.40 -11.51 5.39
CA LEU A 20 9.11 -11.97 4.86
C LEU A 20 9.11 -12.16 3.34
N TYR A 21 9.73 -11.26 2.60
CA TYR A 21 9.70 -11.23 1.12
C TYR A 21 10.98 -11.79 0.47
N GLY A 22 12.07 -11.91 1.25
CA GLY A 22 13.36 -12.42 0.76
C GLY A 22 13.85 -11.64 -0.47
N ARG A 23 14.34 -12.38 -1.47
CA ARG A 23 14.84 -11.81 -2.75
C ARG A 23 13.80 -10.98 -3.53
N HIS A 24 12.52 -11.15 -3.22
CA HIS A 24 11.42 -10.44 -3.90
C HIS A 24 11.03 -9.12 -3.21
N TYR A 25 11.69 -8.77 -2.11
CA TYR A 25 11.38 -7.54 -1.38
C TYR A 25 11.53 -6.28 -2.24
N ALA A 26 12.62 -6.17 -3.00
CA ALA A 26 12.83 -5.00 -3.86
C ALA A 26 11.89 -4.98 -5.09
N SER A 27 11.49 -6.15 -5.61
CA SER A 27 10.62 -6.23 -6.78
C SER A 27 9.22 -5.70 -6.53
N ARG A 28 8.71 -5.76 -5.28
CA ARG A 28 7.40 -5.22 -4.94
C ARG A 28 7.30 -3.70 -5.13
N TYR A 29 8.36 -2.97 -4.79
CA TYR A 29 8.40 -1.52 -4.98
C TYR A 29 8.70 -1.13 -6.43
N ARG A 30 9.61 -1.87 -7.08
CA ARG A 30 9.98 -1.63 -8.47
C ARG A 30 8.78 -1.80 -9.41
N ALA A 31 8.01 -2.87 -9.24
CA ALA A 31 6.84 -3.13 -10.06
C ALA A 31 5.83 -1.97 -10.02
N ILE A 32 5.64 -1.33 -8.86
CA ILE A 32 4.77 -0.15 -8.73
C ILE A 32 5.44 1.09 -9.31
N ALA A 33 6.73 1.30 -9.00
CA ALA A 33 7.46 2.45 -9.49
C ALA A 33 7.51 2.51 -11.02
N ASP A 34 7.57 1.36 -11.70
CA ASP A 34 7.59 1.26 -13.16
C ASP A 34 6.26 1.68 -13.82
N LEU A 35 5.16 1.67 -13.06
CA LEU A 35 3.85 2.17 -13.50
C LEU A 35 3.75 3.69 -13.46
N ILE A 36 4.61 4.36 -12.69
CA ILE A 36 4.53 5.79 -12.43
C ILE A 36 5.58 6.52 -13.28
N PRO A 37 5.17 7.35 -14.25
CA PRO A 37 6.11 8.09 -15.09
C PRO A 37 6.81 9.21 -14.30
N ALA A 38 7.93 9.68 -14.85
CA ALA A 38 8.63 10.83 -14.30
C ALA A 38 7.74 12.09 -14.29
N ARG A 39 7.93 12.95 -13.28
CA ARG A 39 7.22 14.22 -13.08
C ARG A 39 5.72 14.11 -12.79
N ALA A 40 5.17 12.91 -12.65
CA ALA A 40 3.78 12.71 -12.24
C ALA A 40 3.53 13.23 -10.82
N SER A 41 2.28 13.56 -10.52
CA SER A 41 1.82 13.72 -9.15
C SER A 41 1.31 12.38 -8.61
N VAL A 42 1.68 12.06 -7.37
CA VAL A 42 1.36 10.80 -6.70
C VAL A 42 0.81 11.08 -5.30
N VAL A 43 -0.32 10.47 -4.98
CA VAL A 43 -0.83 10.37 -3.61
C VAL A 43 -0.74 8.91 -3.17
N ASP A 44 0.00 8.65 -2.11
CA ASP A 44 0.20 7.32 -1.54
C ASP A 44 -0.52 7.20 -0.19
N LEU A 45 -1.55 6.36 -0.16
CA LEU A 45 -2.40 6.14 1.01
C LEU A 45 -1.82 5.05 1.89
N CYS A 46 -1.75 5.30 3.20
CA CYS A 46 -1.05 4.46 4.17
C CYS A 46 0.41 4.26 3.76
N CYS A 47 1.10 5.36 3.45
CA CYS A 47 2.43 5.36 2.84
C CYS A 47 3.52 4.71 3.72
N GLY A 48 3.25 4.52 5.02
CA GLY A 48 4.20 3.96 5.97
C GLY A 48 5.52 4.73 5.96
N PRO A 49 6.67 4.05 6.02
CA PRO A 49 7.99 4.69 5.98
C PRO A 49 8.38 5.26 4.60
N ALA A 50 7.45 5.31 3.65
CA ALA A 50 7.59 5.85 2.30
C ALA A 50 8.81 5.32 1.52
N LEU A 51 9.06 4.02 1.61
CA LEU A 51 10.21 3.38 0.96
C LEU A 51 10.09 3.38 -0.56
N LEU A 52 8.88 3.30 -1.10
CA LEU A 52 8.64 3.45 -2.52
C LEU A 52 9.15 4.81 -3.02
N PHE A 53 8.79 5.90 -2.31
CA PHE A 53 9.26 7.25 -2.66
C PHE A 53 10.77 7.34 -2.55
N SER A 54 11.33 7.07 -1.37
CA SER A 54 12.73 7.33 -1.07
C SER A 54 13.70 6.54 -1.96
N ARG A 55 13.34 5.33 -2.37
CA ARG A 55 14.21 4.40 -3.11
C ARG A 55 13.96 4.34 -4.62
N HIS A 56 12.73 4.64 -5.06
CA HIS A 56 12.35 4.38 -6.45
C HIS A 56 11.75 5.59 -7.18
N LEU A 57 11.01 6.46 -6.47
CA LEU A 57 10.30 7.56 -7.12
C LEU A 57 11.03 8.89 -7.03
N ARG A 58 11.87 9.09 -6.00
CA ARG A 58 12.61 10.34 -5.80
C ARG A 58 13.44 10.74 -7.03
N GLY A 59 14.14 9.79 -7.66
CA GLY A 59 14.93 9.99 -8.87
C GLY A 59 14.10 10.29 -10.13
N LYS A 60 12.79 10.05 -10.11
CA LYS A 60 11.86 10.36 -11.20
C LYS A 60 11.28 11.78 -11.13
N ASN A 61 11.67 12.60 -10.15
CA ASN A 61 11.13 13.95 -9.93
C ASN A 61 9.59 13.99 -9.81
N VAL A 62 8.99 12.99 -9.19
CA VAL A 62 7.55 12.96 -8.92
C VAL A 62 7.18 13.95 -7.82
N ARG A 63 6.01 14.55 -7.91
CA ARG A 63 5.38 15.30 -6.81
C ARG A 63 4.64 14.30 -5.92
N TYR A 64 5.30 13.85 -4.88
CA TYR A 64 4.79 12.79 -4.01
C TYR A 64 4.20 13.35 -2.72
N THR A 65 2.98 12.93 -2.39
CA THR A 65 2.30 13.20 -1.14
C THR A 65 1.91 11.89 -0.47
N GLY A 66 2.44 11.62 0.71
CA GLY A 66 2.08 10.45 1.50
C GLY A 66 1.06 10.79 2.58
N LEU A 67 0.03 9.97 2.70
CA LEU A 67 -0.96 10.04 3.77
C LEU A 67 -0.80 8.84 4.69
N ASP A 68 -0.66 9.07 5.98
CA ASP A 68 -0.58 8.00 6.98
C ASP A 68 -1.15 8.46 8.32
N VAL A 69 -1.69 7.55 9.11
CA VAL A 69 -2.14 7.85 10.48
C VAL A 69 -0.97 8.01 11.45
N ASN A 70 0.20 7.47 11.11
CA ASN A 70 1.41 7.53 11.93
C ASN A 70 2.20 8.82 11.63
N ALA A 71 2.13 9.78 12.54
CA ALA A 71 2.85 11.05 12.42
C ALA A 71 4.36 10.87 12.23
N GLY A 72 4.99 9.86 12.86
CA GLY A 72 6.43 9.60 12.72
C GLY A 72 6.82 9.19 11.29
N PHE A 73 5.98 8.46 10.57
CA PHE A 73 6.20 8.13 9.17
C PHE A 73 6.05 9.37 8.28
N VAL A 74 5.02 10.17 8.53
CA VAL A 74 4.80 11.44 7.81
C VAL A 74 5.97 12.39 7.99
N GLU A 75 6.45 12.58 9.21
CA GLU A 75 7.65 13.38 9.48
C GLU A 75 8.90 12.83 8.79
N GLY A 76 9.06 11.49 8.77
CA GLY A 76 10.14 10.83 8.05
C GLY A 76 10.12 11.12 6.56
N LEU A 77 8.93 11.06 5.95
CA LEU A 77 8.72 11.39 4.54
C LEU A 77 9.06 12.86 4.24
N ILE A 78 8.60 13.80 5.09
CA ILE A 78 8.90 15.22 4.92
C ILE A 78 10.41 15.47 4.99
N ARG A 79 11.11 14.87 5.95
CA ARG A 79 12.59 14.93 6.01
C ARG A 79 13.28 14.34 4.79
N ALA A 80 12.67 13.35 4.13
CA ALA A 80 13.16 12.75 2.90
C ALA A 80 12.87 13.61 1.65
N GLY A 81 12.18 14.75 1.79
CA GLY A 81 11.86 15.69 0.71
C GLY A 81 10.55 15.41 -0.04
N GLY A 82 9.68 14.55 0.49
CA GLY A 82 8.31 14.40 0.05
C GLY A 82 7.34 15.33 0.80
N ALA A 83 6.11 15.47 0.31
CA ALA A 83 5.02 16.05 1.06
C ALA A 83 4.31 14.96 1.89
N GLY A 84 3.83 15.30 3.08
CA GLY A 84 3.15 14.35 3.95
C GLY A 84 2.04 14.97 4.76
N GLN A 85 0.99 14.19 5.02
CA GLN A 85 -0.13 14.62 5.85
C GLN A 85 -0.55 13.47 6.78
N VAL A 86 -0.72 13.78 8.06
CA VAL A 86 -1.33 12.83 9.01
C VAL A 86 -2.82 12.75 8.71
N CYS A 87 -3.29 11.57 8.36
CA CYS A 87 -4.66 11.36 7.90
C CYS A 87 -5.19 10.00 8.36
N ASP A 88 -6.37 9.99 8.98
CA ASP A 88 -7.14 8.77 9.22
C ASP A 88 -8.13 8.57 8.07
N LEU A 89 -7.80 7.67 7.16
CA LEU A 89 -8.59 7.39 5.96
C LEU A 89 -9.97 6.77 6.24
N ARG A 90 -10.25 6.37 7.48
CA ARG A 90 -11.61 5.94 7.90
C ARG A 90 -12.58 7.10 8.01
N LYS A 91 -12.06 8.32 8.12
CA LYS A 91 -12.88 9.53 8.00
C LYS A 91 -13.22 9.75 6.53
N ASP A 92 -14.44 10.10 6.28
CA ASP A 92 -14.93 10.39 4.91
C ASP A 92 -14.53 11.80 4.46
N GLU A 93 -13.21 12.04 4.39
CA GLU A 93 -12.65 13.30 3.92
C GLU A 93 -12.14 13.14 2.47
N PRO A 94 -12.31 14.15 1.60
CA PRO A 94 -11.79 14.10 0.24
C PRO A 94 -10.28 13.88 0.23
N LEU A 95 -9.80 13.02 -0.69
CA LEU A 95 -8.38 12.82 -0.90
C LEU A 95 -7.80 13.93 -1.79
N PRO A 96 -6.53 14.31 -1.61
CA PRO A 96 -5.87 15.26 -2.50
C PRO A 96 -5.83 14.72 -3.94
N PRO A 97 -6.16 15.55 -4.96
CA PRO A 97 -6.14 15.08 -6.33
C PRO A 97 -4.70 14.91 -6.86
N ALA A 98 -4.47 13.81 -7.59
CA ALA A 98 -3.17 13.52 -8.20
C ALA A 98 -3.32 12.79 -9.54
N ASP A 99 -2.24 12.70 -10.33
CA ASP A 99 -2.26 11.88 -11.55
C ASP A 99 -2.43 10.41 -11.21
N TYR A 100 -1.75 9.96 -10.14
CA TYR A 100 -1.80 8.59 -9.63
C TYR A 100 -2.16 8.60 -8.14
N VAL A 101 -3.18 7.85 -7.78
CA VAL A 101 -3.53 7.59 -6.37
C VAL A 101 -3.27 6.12 -6.10
N MET A 102 -2.52 5.82 -5.06
CA MET A 102 -2.10 4.45 -4.81
C MET A 102 -2.28 4.03 -3.37
N MET A 103 -2.37 2.71 -3.17
CA MET A 103 -2.33 2.06 -1.86
C MET A 103 -1.59 0.74 -1.99
N GLN A 104 -0.61 0.52 -1.10
CA GLN A 104 0.15 -0.73 -1.09
C GLN A 104 0.05 -1.43 0.27
N ALA A 105 -0.39 -2.69 0.24
CA ALA A 105 -0.48 -3.60 1.40
C ALA A 105 -1.26 -3.01 2.59
N SER A 106 -2.35 -2.29 2.30
CA SER A 106 -3.12 -1.57 3.32
C SER A 106 -4.63 -1.61 3.10
N LEU A 107 -5.12 -2.00 1.92
CA LEU A 107 -6.56 -2.03 1.62
C LEU A 107 -7.31 -3.01 2.55
N TYR A 108 -6.66 -4.09 2.96
CA TYR A 108 -7.25 -5.06 3.90
C TYR A 108 -7.65 -4.45 5.26
N HIS A 109 -7.11 -3.27 5.63
CA HIS A 109 -7.51 -2.57 6.86
C HIS A 109 -8.92 -1.99 6.80
N PHE A 110 -9.50 -1.91 5.61
CA PHE A 110 -10.84 -1.40 5.36
C PHE A 110 -11.87 -2.52 5.17
N LEU A 111 -11.50 -3.79 5.32
CA LEU A 111 -12.43 -4.91 5.27
C LEU A 111 -13.40 -4.87 6.48
N PRO A 112 -14.66 -5.31 6.31
CA PRO A 112 -15.23 -5.89 5.09
C PRO A 112 -15.66 -4.86 4.03
N ASP A 113 -15.70 -3.57 4.35
CA ASP A 113 -16.23 -2.51 3.48
C ASP A 113 -15.11 -1.65 2.88
N ALA A 114 -14.34 -2.24 1.94
CA ALA A 114 -13.20 -1.58 1.30
C ALA A 114 -13.58 -0.80 0.01
N LEU A 115 -14.78 -0.97 -0.55
CA LEU A 115 -15.19 -0.26 -1.76
C LEU A 115 -15.26 1.26 -1.62
N PRO A 116 -15.75 1.84 -0.51
CA PRO A 116 -15.78 3.30 -0.33
C PRO A 116 -14.41 3.95 -0.46
N ILE A 117 -13.35 3.36 0.12
CA ILE A 117 -12.01 3.93 -0.02
C ILE A 117 -11.49 3.82 -1.46
N VAL A 118 -11.78 2.72 -2.17
CA VAL A 118 -11.44 2.58 -3.59
C VAL A 118 -12.17 3.63 -4.43
N GLY A 119 -13.45 3.87 -4.18
CA GLY A 119 -14.23 4.93 -4.83
C GLY A 119 -13.63 6.32 -4.62
N ARG A 120 -13.17 6.63 -3.40
CA ARG A 120 -12.47 7.88 -3.09
C ARG A 120 -11.14 7.99 -3.82
N MET A 121 -10.40 6.88 -3.94
CA MET A 121 -9.16 6.85 -4.73
C MET A 121 -9.42 7.18 -6.20
N ILE A 122 -10.46 6.59 -6.79
CA ILE A 122 -10.84 6.84 -8.19
C ILE A 122 -11.27 8.31 -8.38
N ALA A 123 -12.05 8.85 -7.46
CA ALA A 123 -12.48 10.24 -7.52
C ALA A 123 -11.32 11.24 -7.41
N ALA A 124 -10.24 10.89 -6.71
CA ALA A 124 -9.06 11.73 -6.54
C ALA A 124 -8.02 11.55 -7.67
N ALA A 125 -8.04 10.43 -8.38
CA ALA A 125 -7.11 10.15 -9.46
C ALA A 125 -7.50 10.91 -10.75
N ARG A 126 -6.51 11.55 -11.41
CA ARG A 126 -6.69 12.14 -12.74
C ARG A 126 -6.38 11.15 -13.86
N ARG A 127 -5.58 10.14 -13.60
CA ARG A 127 -5.17 9.13 -14.56
C ARG A 127 -5.49 7.72 -14.08
N GLN A 128 -4.82 7.28 -13.01
CA GLN A 128 -4.92 5.90 -12.58
C GLN A 128 -4.89 5.76 -11.06
N VAL A 129 -5.59 4.73 -10.61
CA VAL A 129 -5.46 4.18 -9.28
C VAL A 129 -4.58 2.92 -9.35
N ILE A 130 -3.64 2.78 -8.43
CA ILE A 130 -2.78 1.61 -8.30
C ILE A 130 -3.03 0.97 -6.94
N ILE A 131 -3.55 -0.25 -6.91
CA ILE A 131 -3.75 -1.04 -5.69
C ILE A 131 -2.83 -2.24 -5.76
N ALA A 132 -2.00 -2.44 -4.74
CA ALA A 132 -1.14 -3.60 -4.61
C ALA A 132 -1.35 -4.26 -3.26
N GLU A 133 -1.94 -5.45 -3.24
CA GLU A 133 -2.29 -6.14 -2.00
C GLU A 133 -1.65 -7.54 -1.89
N PRO A 134 -1.19 -7.92 -0.69
CA PRO A 134 -0.79 -9.30 -0.42
C PRO A 134 -1.99 -10.24 -0.57
N VAL A 135 -1.88 -11.21 -1.47
CA VAL A 135 -2.93 -12.21 -1.76
C VAL A 135 -2.52 -13.62 -1.34
N ARG A 136 -1.26 -13.83 -0.95
CA ARG A 136 -0.78 -15.08 -0.38
C ARG A 136 -0.18 -14.83 0.99
N ASN A 137 -0.88 -15.30 2.00
CA ASN A 137 -0.45 -15.14 3.39
C ASN A 137 0.74 -16.03 3.71
N LEU A 138 1.69 -15.48 4.49
CA LEU A 138 2.76 -16.26 5.13
C LEU A 138 2.23 -17.28 6.15
N THR A 139 0.98 -17.10 6.62
CA THR A 139 0.32 -18.01 7.55
C THR A 139 0.03 -19.38 6.92
N THR A 140 0.05 -19.51 5.60
CA THR A 140 -0.07 -20.78 4.87
C THR A 140 1.28 -21.44 4.58
N SER A 141 2.41 -20.76 4.85
CA SER A 141 3.72 -21.41 4.88
C SER A 141 3.76 -22.30 6.11
N GLY A 142 4.08 -23.58 5.94
CA GLY A 142 4.02 -24.62 6.99
C GLY A 142 4.91 -24.44 8.22
N SER A 143 5.31 -23.21 8.55
CA SER A 143 6.04 -22.87 9.77
C SER A 143 5.14 -22.04 10.70
N PRO A 144 4.63 -22.64 11.81
CA PRO A 144 3.80 -21.96 12.79
C PRO A 144 4.51 -20.76 13.45
N LEU A 145 5.83 -20.77 13.47
CA LEU A 145 6.65 -19.68 14.02
C LEU A 145 6.60 -18.43 13.13
N LEU A 146 6.69 -18.60 11.81
CA LEU A 146 6.58 -17.51 10.85
C LEU A 146 5.16 -16.95 10.81
N ALA A 147 4.15 -17.80 10.98
CA ALA A 147 2.76 -17.39 11.06
C ALA A 147 2.47 -16.52 12.32
N LYS A 148 3.04 -16.91 13.47
CA LYS A 148 2.92 -16.15 14.72
C LYS A 148 3.69 -14.83 14.64
N LEU A 149 4.89 -14.86 14.07
CA LEU A 149 5.72 -13.68 13.86
C LEU A 149 5.02 -12.69 12.90
N GLY A 150 4.47 -13.17 11.78
CA GLY A 150 3.71 -12.35 10.84
C GLY A 150 2.53 -11.63 11.50
N ARG A 151 1.74 -12.32 12.35
CA ARG A 151 0.59 -11.73 13.05
C ARG A 151 1.00 -10.64 14.04
N VAL A 152 2.04 -10.89 14.84
CA VAL A 152 2.52 -9.92 15.85
C VAL A 152 3.19 -8.71 15.18
N LEU A 153 3.91 -8.94 14.10
CA LEU A 153 4.74 -7.94 13.45
C LEU A 153 3.96 -7.05 12.45
N THR A 154 2.85 -7.51 11.90
CA THR A 154 2.04 -6.73 10.94
C THR A 154 0.79 -6.08 11.56
N ASN A 155 0.65 -6.07 12.88
CA ASN A 155 -0.45 -5.40 13.56
C ASN A 155 -0.11 -3.91 13.80
N PRO A 156 -0.72 -2.95 13.07
CA PRO A 156 -0.46 -1.52 13.24
C PRO A 156 -1.08 -0.94 14.53
N GLY A 157 -1.62 -1.78 15.44
CA GLY A 157 -2.26 -1.33 16.67
C GLY A 157 -3.73 -0.92 16.51
N MET A 158 -4.35 -1.22 15.38
CA MET A 158 -5.74 -0.87 15.06
C MET A 158 -6.74 -2.04 15.24
N GLY A 159 -6.41 -3.04 16.05
CA GLY A 159 -7.23 -4.23 16.31
C GLY A 159 -6.71 -5.50 15.63
N GLU A 160 -7.23 -6.66 16.05
CA GLU A 160 -6.96 -7.93 15.37
C GLU A 160 -7.75 -7.97 14.06
N GLN A 161 -7.09 -7.63 12.97
CA GLN A 161 -7.65 -7.90 11.65
C GLN A 161 -7.22 -9.30 11.20
N SER A 162 -8.11 -10.24 11.43
CA SER A 162 -7.93 -11.63 11.02
C SER A 162 -8.13 -11.83 9.51
N HIS A 163 -8.76 -10.86 8.85
CA HIS A 163 -9.12 -10.95 7.43
C HIS A 163 -8.03 -10.34 6.56
N ARG A 164 -7.59 -11.11 5.59
CA ARG A 164 -6.63 -10.72 4.53
C ARG A 164 -7.23 -11.12 3.20
N PHE A 165 -6.85 -10.42 2.15
CA PHE A 165 -7.25 -10.82 0.82
C PHE A 165 -6.62 -12.16 0.43
N THR A 166 -7.40 -12.98 -0.27
CA THR A 166 -6.90 -13.97 -1.21
C THR A 166 -6.94 -13.36 -2.62
N GLU A 167 -6.37 -14.04 -3.59
CA GLU A 167 -6.42 -13.57 -4.98
C GLU A 167 -7.87 -13.45 -5.45
N GLU A 168 -8.69 -14.47 -5.15
CA GLU A 168 -10.11 -14.53 -5.52
C GLU A 168 -10.92 -13.42 -4.84
N SER A 169 -10.73 -13.18 -3.54
CA SER A 169 -11.50 -12.16 -2.83
C SER A 169 -11.13 -10.73 -3.22
N LEU A 170 -9.88 -10.49 -3.63
CA LEU A 170 -9.46 -9.21 -4.19
C LEU A 170 -10.04 -9.00 -5.60
N ASP A 171 -10.05 -10.07 -6.41
CA ASP A 171 -10.65 -10.04 -7.76
C ASP A 171 -12.15 -9.78 -7.67
N GLU A 172 -12.85 -10.45 -6.77
CA GLU A 172 -14.27 -10.23 -6.51
C GLU A 172 -14.56 -8.78 -6.09
N LEU A 173 -13.81 -8.26 -5.11
CA LEU A 173 -13.97 -6.88 -4.65
C LEU A 173 -13.81 -5.88 -5.79
N LEU A 174 -12.77 -6.03 -6.60
CA LEU A 174 -12.44 -5.06 -7.66
C LEU A 174 -13.18 -5.33 -8.98
N SER A 175 -13.97 -6.41 -9.09
CA SER A 175 -14.76 -6.75 -10.28
C SER A 175 -15.76 -5.65 -10.65
N VAL A 176 -16.27 -4.89 -9.66
CA VAL A 176 -17.19 -3.76 -9.89
C VAL A 176 -16.56 -2.66 -10.76
N TYR A 177 -15.24 -2.59 -10.84
CA TYR A 177 -14.48 -1.68 -11.69
C TYR A 177 -13.94 -2.35 -12.96
N GLY A 178 -14.42 -3.54 -13.31
CA GLY A 178 -13.88 -4.38 -14.38
C GLY A 178 -13.67 -3.66 -15.71
N SER A 179 -14.62 -2.79 -16.12
CA SER A 179 -14.48 -1.98 -17.35
C SER A 179 -13.39 -0.91 -17.29
N GLN A 180 -12.92 -0.54 -16.09
CA GLN A 180 -11.89 0.47 -15.85
C GLN A 180 -10.52 -0.17 -15.57
N VAL A 181 -10.47 -1.47 -15.26
CA VAL A 181 -9.21 -2.16 -15.02
C VAL A 181 -8.41 -2.24 -16.32
N GLU A 182 -7.31 -1.50 -16.38
CA GLU A 182 -6.38 -1.58 -17.52
C GLU A 182 -5.59 -2.88 -17.49
N LYS A 183 -5.13 -3.27 -16.31
CA LYS A 183 -4.40 -4.53 -16.10
C LYS A 183 -4.37 -4.95 -14.65
N SER A 184 -4.23 -6.26 -14.46
CA SER A 184 -3.86 -6.84 -13.17
C SER A 184 -2.75 -7.86 -13.34
N PHE A 185 -1.86 -8.00 -12.38
CA PHE A 185 -0.76 -8.95 -12.43
C PHE A 185 -0.20 -9.26 -11.04
N LEU A 186 0.42 -10.43 -10.92
CA LEU A 186 1.16 -10.80 -9.71
C LEU A 186 2.60 -10.27 -9.79
N ILE A 187 3.06 -9.65 -8.72
CA ILE A 187 4.48 -9.27 -8.57
C ILE A 187 5.33 -10.54 -8.48
N ALA A 188 6.58 -10.48 -8.95
CA ALA A 188 7.52 -11.58 -8.89
C ALA A 188 7.57 -12.23 -7.50
N GLY A 189 7.37 -13.54 -7.45
CA GLY A 189 7.18 -14.30 -6.21
C GLY A 189 5.71 -14.61 -5.89
N GLY A 190 4.75 -14.03 -6.63
CA GLY A 190 3.31 -14.37 -6.58
C GLY A 190 2.61 -14.03 -5.26
N ARG A 191 3.18 -13.15 -4.44
CA ARG A 191 2.64 -12.82 -3.11
C ARG A 191 1.74 -11.61 -3.09
N GLU A 192 1.96 -10.66 -3.99
CA GLU A 192 1.16 -9.45 -4.13
C GLU A 192 0.54 -9.40 -5.51
N LYS A 193 -0.71 -8.99 -5.58
CA LYS A 193 -1.43 -8.71 -6.83
C LYS A 193 -1.60 -7.21 -6.97
N VAL A 194 -1.30 -6.72 -8.17
CA VAL A 194 -1.43 -5.31 -8.54
C VAL A 194 -2.64 -5.16 -9.44
N TYR A 195 -3.42 -4.12 -9.19
CA TYR A 195 -4.46 -3.60 -10.06
C TYR A 195 -4.11 -2.19 -10.50
N VAL A 196 -4.24 -1.92 -11.78
CA VAL A 196 -4.17 -0.59 -12.39
C VAL A 196 -5.55 -0.27 -12.94
N ILE A 197 -6.20 0.73 -12.36
CA ILE A 197 -7.58 1.11 -12.67
C ILE A 197 -7.55 2.52 -13.25
N ASN A 198 -8.10 2.72 -14.44
CA ASN A 198 -8.19 4.04 -15.05
C ASN A 198 -9.20 4.89 -14.27
N ALA A 199 -8.82 6.12 -13.98
CA ALA A 199 -9.78 7.09 -13.50
C ALA A 199 -10.82 7.35 -14.61
N VAL A 200 -12.08 7.50 -14.22
CA VAL A 200 -13.12 7.89 -15.18
C VAL A 200 -12.81 9.33 -15.61
N GLY A 201 -12.56 9.51 -16.91
CA GLY A 201 -12.40 10.83 -17.52
C GLY A 201 -13.72 11.56 -17.63
#